data_5d72dc4a6656979441172aba903562cd
#
_entry.id   5d72dc4a6656979441172aba903562cd
#
_cell.length_a   1.000
_cell.length_b   1.000
_cell.length_c   1.000
_cell.angle_alpha   90.00
_cell.angle_beta   90.00
_cell.angle_gamma   90.00
#
_symmetry.space_group_name_H-M   'P 1'
#
loop_
_entity.id
_entity.type
_entity.pdbx_description
1 polymer ?
#
loop_
_entity_poly.entity_id
_entity_poly.type
_entity_poly.pdbx_seq_one_letter_code
_entity_poly.pdbx_strand_id
1 'polypeptide(L)' 'TVKWFNADKGFGFITPEDGGKDLFVHHSEIQSGGEYATLNDGQQVEFEVGQGQKGPCANKVVAV' A
#
# COMPACT_ATOMS: atom_id res chain seq x y z
N THR A 1 7.18 1.62 -4.03
CA THR A 1 7.91 1.61 -2.74
C THR A 1 7.02 2.15 -1.62
N VAL A 2 6.98 1.44 -0.50
CA VAL A 2 6.20 1.87 0.66
C VAL A 2 6.86 3.10 1.28
N LYS A 3 6.09 4.18 1.39
CA LYS A 3 6.56 5.38 2.06
C LYS A 3 6.52 5.19 3.58
N TRP A 4 5.38 4.77 4.08
CA TRP A 4 5.21 4.37 5.48
C TRP A 4 3.91 3.58 5.60
N PHE A 5 3.83 2.79 6.64
CA PHE A 5 2.62 2.03 6.94
C PHE A 5 2.46 1.91 8.45
N ASN A 6 1.24 2.15 8.93
CA ASN A 6 0.92 2.06 10.36
C ASN A 6 0.01 0.85 10.58
N ALA A 7 0.59 -0.22 11.12
CA ALA A 7 -0.15 -1.46 11.33
C ALA A 7 -1.26 -1.30 12.38
N ASP A 8 -1.07 -0.43 13.35
CA ASP A 8 -2.08 -0.20 14.37
C ASP A 8 -3.32 0.45 13.80
N LYS A 9 -3.13 1.38 12.88
CA LYS A 9 -4.25 2.06 12.22
C LYS A 9 -4.74 1.32 11.00
N GLY A 10 -3.91 0.44 10.44
CA GLY A 10 -4.27 -0.38 9.30
C GLY A 10 -4.19 0.31 7.94
N PHE A 11 -3.37 1.35 7.81
CA PHE A 11 -3.21 2.02 6.53
C PHE A 11 -1.84 2.68 6.41
N GLY A 12 -1.51 3.08 5.18
CA GLY A 12 -0.26 3.76 4.90
C GLY A 12 -0.28 4.35 3.51
N PHE A 13 0.91 4.68 3.00
CA PHE A 13 1.06 5.26 1.68
C PHE A 13 2.19 4.59 0.92
N ILE A 14 2.02 4.52 -0.40
CA ILE A 14 3.00 3.96 -1.32
C ILE A 14 3.38 5.05 -2.31
N THR A 15 4.69 5.23 -2.53
CA THR A 15 5.20 6.15 -3.54
C THR A 15 5.38 5.38 -4.85
N PRO A 16 4.64 5.74 -5.93
CA PRO A 16 4.79 5.04 -7.20
C PRO A 16 6.15 5.31 -7.84
N GLU A 17 6.62 4.35 -8.63
CA GLU A 17 7.93 4.45 -9.28
C GLU A 17 8.00 5.60 -10.28
N ASP A 18 6.88 5.98 -10.86
CA ASP A 18 6.84 7.04 -11.85
C ASP A 18 6.92 8.44 -11.23
N GLY A 19 7.08 8.51 -9.90
CA GLY A 19 7.18 9.79 -9.23
C GLY A 19 5.86 10.53 -9.06
N GLY A 20 4.75 9.84 -9.27
CA GLY A 20 3.42 10.44 -9.08
C GLY A 20 3.08 10.65 -7.61
N LYS A 21 1.84 11.02 -7.35
CA LYS A 21 1.38 11.26 -6.00
C LYS A 21 1.35 9.96 -5.20
N ASP A 22 1.58 10.07 -3.90
CA ASP A 22 1.49 8.94 -3.00
C ASP A 22 0.10 8.30 -3.07
N LEU A 23 0.07 6.97 -3.03
CA LEU A 23 -1.17 6.22 -3.09
C LEU A 23 -1.53 5.72 -1.71
N PHE A 24 -2.79 5.90 -1.32
CA PHE A 24 -3.30 5.37 -0.08
C PHE A 24 -3.40 3.84 -0.17
N VAL A 25 -2.97 3.15 0.87
CA VAL A 25 -3.11 1.70 0.96
C VAL A 25 -3.76 1.33 2.29
N HIS A 26 -4.80 0.50 2.23
CA HIS A 26 -5.49 -0.01 3.41
C HIS A 26 -5.09 -1.47 3.62
N HIS A 27 -5.09 -1.92 4.88
CA HIS A 27 -4.67 -3.29 5.18
C HIS A 27 -5.51 -4.33 4.43
N SER A 28 -6.76 -4.03 4.14
CA SER A 28 -7.63 -4.95 3.41
C SER A 28 -7.18 -5.18 1.97
N GLU A 29 -6.35 -4.28 1.43
CA GLU A 29 -5.82 -4.39 0.06
C GLU A 29 -4.48 -5.09 0.01
N ILE A 30 -3.89 -5.42 1.15
CA ILE A 30 -2.61 -6.09 1.20
C ILE A 30 -2.85 -7.59 1.20
N GLN A 31 -2.27 -8.28 0.22
CA GLN A 31 -2.39 -9.74 0.12
C GLN A 31 -1.20 -10.36 0.82
N SER A 32 -1.40 -10.77 2.06
CA SER A 32 -0.33 -11.23 2.93
C SER A 32 -0.31 -12.75 3.12
N GLY A 33 -1.12 -13.47 2.37
CA GLY A 33 -1.13 -14.93 2.46
C GLY A 33 -1.68 -15.46 3.78
N GLY A 34 -2.54 -14.69 4.43
CA GLY A 34 -3.15 -15.09 5.69
C GLY A 34 -2.40 -14.59 6.92
N GLU A 35 -1.27 -13.96 6.72
CA GLU A 35 -0.53 -13.35 7.83
C GLU A 35 -1.02 -11.95 8.10
N TYR A 36 -0.46 -11.33 9.13
CA TYR A 36 -0.81 -9.96 9.49
C TYR A 36 -0.48 -9.02 8.33
N ALA A 37 -1.47 -8.25 7.89
CA ALA A 37 -1.29 -7.33 6.78
C ALA A 37 -0.48 -6.12 7.22
N THR A 38 0.81 -6.13 6.93
CA THR A 38 1.70 -5.05 7.31
C THR A 38 2.78 -4.86 6.24
N LEU A 39 3.26 -3.62 6.14
CA LEU A 39 4.33 -3.27 5.24
C LEU A 39 5.40 -2.52 6.02
N ASN A 40 6.64 -2.60 5.54
CA ASN A 40 7.75 -1.87 6.14
C ASN A 40 8.09 -0.63 5.33
N ASP A 41 8.58 0.40 5.98
CA ASP A 41 9.02 1.61 5.30
C ASP A 41 10.11 1.26 4.29
N GLY A 42 9.97 1.76 3.07
CA GLY A 42 10.95 1.51 2.02
C GLY A 42 10.82 0.15 1.34
N GLN A 43 9.88 -0.68 1.75
CA GLN A 43 9.67 -2.00 1.15
C GLN A 43 9.15 -1.85 -0.28
N GLN A 44 9.63 -2.71 -1.18
CA GLN A 44 9.12 -2.75 -2.54
C GLN A 44 7.91 -3.65 -2.63
N VAL A 45 6.88 -3.17 -3.30
CA VAL A 45 5.62 -3.89 -3.45
C VAL A 45 5.09 -3.74 -4.87
N GLU A 46 4.29 -4.70 -5.29
CA GLU A 46 3.52 -4.60 -6.52
C GLU A 46 2.07 -4.32 -6.15
N PHE A 47 1.43 -3.49 -6.96
CA PHE A 47 0.05 -3.08 -6.66
C PHE A 47 -0.64 -2.62 -7.92
N GLU A 48 -1.96 -2.50 -7.85
CA GLU A 48 -2.77 -1.88 -8.89
C GLU A 48 -3.26 -0.53 -8.42
N VAL A 49 -3.33 0.43 -9.33
CA VAL A 49 -3.84 1.75 -9.03
C VAL A 49 -5.36 1.73 -9.19
N GLY A 50 -6.04 2.16 -8.16
CA GLY A 50 -7.50 2.29 -8.19
C GLY A 50 -7.92 3.63 -7.64
N GLN A 51 -9.23 3.86 -7.63
CA GLN A 51 -9.78 5.07 -7.04
C GLN A 51 -10.66 4.73 -5.87
N GLY A 52 -10.35 5.32 -4.72
CA GLY A 52 -11.14 5.17 -3.51
C GLY A 52 -11.82 6.49 -3.14
N GLN A 53 -12.45 6.50 -1.99
CA GLN A 53 -13.15 7.69 -1.50
C GLN A 53 -12.21 8.86 -1.25
N LYS A 54 -10.96 8.57 -0.94
CA LYS A 54 -9.96 9.59 -0.66
C LYS A 54 -9.07 9.93 -1.84
N GLY A 55 -9.39 9.40 -3.03
CA GLY A 55 -8.60 9.62 -4.23
C GLY A 55 -7.86 8.36 -4.67
N PRO A 56 -6.75 8.51 -5.38
CA PRO A 56 -6.01 7.33 -5.87
C PRO A 56 -5.55 6.45 -4.72
N CYS A 57 -5.68 5.14 -4.89
CA CYS A 57 -5.25 4.19 -3.89
C CYS A 57 -4.58 2.98 -4.52
N ALA A 58 -3.80 2.26 -3.73
CA ALA A 58 -3.16 1.03 -4.16
C ALA A 58 -4.05 -0.15 -3.77
N ASN A 59 -4.34 -1.01 -4.74
CA ASN A 59 -5.14 -2.20 -4.55
C ASN A 59 -4.30 -3.44 -4.82
N LYS A 60 -4.68 -4.57 -4.24
CA LYS A 60 -4.00 -5.86 -4.46
C LYS A 60 -2.51 -5.76 -4.25
N VAL A 61 -2.12 -5.17 -3.14
CA VAL A 61 -0.71 -4.94 -2.82
C VAL A 61 -0.08 -6.24 -2.37
N VAL A 62 1.04 -6.59 -3.00
CA VAL A 62 1.82 -7.78 -2.63
C VAL A 62 3.28 -7.40 -2.48
N ALA A 63 3.95 -8.04 -1.54
CA ALA A 63 5.39 -7.83 -1.37
C ALA A 63 6.14 -8.46 -2.54
N VAL A 64 7.14 -7.74 -3.04
CA VAL A 64 7.96 -8.21 -4.13
C VAL A 64 9.11 -9.05 -3.61
#